data_da9482978b0082e810ec3aa4d410f373
#
_entry.id   da9482978b0082e810ec3aa4d410f373
#
_cell.length_a   1.000
_cell.length_b   1.000
_cell.length_c   1.000
_cell.angle_alpha   90.00
_cell.angle_beta   90.00
_cell.angle_gamma   90.00
#
_symmetry.space_group_name_H-M   'P 1'
#
loop_
_entity.id
_entity.type
_entity.pdbx_description
1 polymer ?
#
loop_
_entity_poly.entity_id
_entity_poly.type
_entity_poly.pdbx_seq_one_letter_code
_entity_poly.pdbx_strand_id
1 'polypeptide(L)'
;MANSPSEDAKIRNYSGMTRWRVGMPDFPNNLTKDEMRERIRNERRVELAFEGARFFDIRRWGIAKNVLNAEDGWIIGMKLDNAGGYQVVESGKWKGHVKVRQRTLFTSDQYVWPIPSREIELNPNLEAEPLMEIE
;
A
#
# COMPACT_ATOMS: atom_id res chain seq x y z
N MET A 1 -9.81 38.67 12.69
CA MET A 1 -8.93 37.50 12.87
C MET A 1 -9.20 36.57 11.73
N ALA A 2 -8.24 36.40 10.82
CA ALA A 2 -8.39 35.49 9.67
C ALA A 2 -8.34 34.03 10.21
N ASN A 3 -9.42 33.28 10.00
CA ASN A 3 -9.45 31.86 10.33
C ASN A 3 -8.33 31.16 9.53
N SER A 4 -7.42 30.46 10.22
CA SER A 4 -6.42 29.67 9.53
C SER A 4 -7.12 28.58 8.70
N PRO A 5 -6.71 28.34 7.45
CA PRO A 5 -7.31 27.31 6.62
C PRO A 5 -7.24 25.96 7.32
N SER A 6 -8.31 25.16 7.20
CA SER A 6 -8.36 23.80 7.74
C SER A 6 -7.18 22.97 7.20
N GLU A 7 -6.75 21.95 7.93
CA GLU A 7 -5.66 21.06 7.46
C GLU A 7 -5.97 20.45 6.09
N ASP A 8 -7.22 20.14 5.82
CA ASP A 8 -7.67 19.62 4.53
C ASP A 8 -7.48 20.65 3.39
N ALA A 9 -7.67 21.94 3.67
CA ALA A 9 -7.41 23.00 2.71
C ALA A 9 -5.90 23.19 2.44
N LYS A 10 -5.06 23.01 3.47
CA LYS A 10 -3.60 23.05 3.30
C LYS A 10 -3.11 21.88 2.45
N ILE A 11 -3.60 20.65 2.71
CA ILE A 11 -3.23 19.46 1.95
C ILE A 11 -3.63 19.61 0.48
N ARG A 12 -4.84 20.12 0.18
CA ARG A 12 -5.26 20.43 -1.20
C ARG A 12 -4.35 21.43 -1.88
N ASN A 13 -3.95 22.50 -1.20
CA ASN A 13 -3.05 23.48 -1.78
C ASN A 13 -1.67 22.91 -2.13
N TYR A 14 -1.09 22.08 -1.26
CA TYR A 14 0.21 21.45 -1.55
C TYR A 14 0.13 20.44 -2.70
N SER A 15 -0.90 19.61 -2.74
CA SER A 15 -1.10 18.67 -3.85
C SER A 15 -1.40 19.39 -5.17
N GLY A 16 -2.18 20.47 -5.14
CA GLY A 16 -2.46 21.31 -6.31
C GLY A 16 -1.20 21.95 -6.90
N MET A 17 -0.31 22.47 -6.05
CA MET A 17 0.95 23.07 -6.50
C MET A 17 1.90 22.10 -7.20
N THR A 18 2.01 20.87 -6.69
CA THR A 18 2.86 19.83 -7.29
C THR A 18 2.28 19.37 -8.62
N ARG A 19 0.98 19.15 -8.69
CA ARG A 19 0.28 18.71 -9.90
C ARG A 19 0.34 19.75 -11.00
N TRP A 20 0.15 21.04 -10.65
CA TRP A 20 0.26 22.14 -11.60
C TRP A 20 1.66 22.22 -12.23
N ARG A 21 2.73 22.00 -11.47
CA ARG A 21 4.12 21.99 -12.00
C ARG A 21 4.36 20.97 -13.11
N VAL A 22 3.66 19.84 -13.05
CA VAL A 22 3.81 18.72 -14.02
C VAL A 22 2.65 18.69 -15.03
N GLY A 23 1.78 19.70 -15.04
CA GLY A 23 0.65 19.79 -15.98
C GLY A 23 -0.47 18.77 -15.73
N MET A 24 -0.56 18.22 -14.54
CA MET A 24 -1.64 17.31 -14.17
C MET A 24 -2.90 18.08 -13.73
N PRO A 25 -4.10 17.59 -14.05
CA PRO A 25 -5.34 18.22 -13.58
C PRO A 25 -5.45 18.16 -12.06
N ASP A 26 -6.03 19.18 -11.44
CA ASP A 26 -6.27 19.23 -10.00
C ASP A 26 -7.22 18.16 -9.52
N PHE A 27 -7.19 17.85 -8.23
CA PHE A 27 -8.18 16.97 -7.63
C PHE A 27 -9.57 17.63 -7.62
N PRO A 28 -10.65 16.86 -7.82
CA PRO A 28 -12.01 17.36 -7.66
C PRO A 28 -12.24 18.03 -6.30
N ASN A 29 -12.98 19.14 -6.27
CA ASN A 29 -13.17 19.94 -5.04
C ASN A 29 -14.14 19.29 -4.02
N ASN A 30 -14.90 18.28 -4.41
CA ASN A 30 -15.96 17.64 -3.63
C ASN A 30 -15.57 16.26 -3.06
N LEU A 31 -14.28 15.98 -2.93
CA LEU A 31 -13.82 14.72 -2.37
C LEU A 31 -14.02 14.68 -0.85
N THR A 32 -14.49 13.55 -0.36
CA THR A 32 -14.49 13.24 1.06
C THR A 32 -13.04 13.06 1.56
N LYS A 33 -12.87 13.12 2.89
CA LYS A 33 -11.56 12.92 3.52
C LYS A 33 -10.93 11.57 3.14
N ASP A 34 -11.73 10.52 3.07
CA ASP A 34 -11.23 9.17 2.76
C ASP A 34 -10.88 9.03 1.28
N GLU A 35 -11.69 9.57 0.37
CA GLU A 35 -11.35 9.61 -1.05
C GLU A 35 -10.09 10.42 -1.33
N MET A 36 -9.91 11.55 -0.65
CA MET A 36 -8.69 12.34 -0.76
C MET A 36 -7.48 11.56 -0.26
N ARG A 37 -7.59 10.86 0.87
CA ARG A 37 -6.53 10.01 1.42
C ARG A 37 -6.12 8.91 0.44
N GLU A 38 -7.09 8.23 -0.16
CA GLU A 38 -6.80 7.19 -1.15
C GLU A 38 -6.12 7.75 -2.41
N ARG A 39 -6.52 8.91 -2.87
CA ARG A 39 -5.87 9.57 -4.01
C ARG A 39 -4.42 9.95 -3.70
N ILE A 40 -4.16 10.55 -2.53
CA ILE A 40 -2.81 10.91 -2.09
C ILE A 40 -1.95 9.64 -1.96
N ARG A 41 -2.47 8.57 -1.39
CA ARG A 41 -1.77 7.29 -1.28
C ARG A 41 -1.45 6.70 -2.64
N ASN A 42 -2.37 6.81 -3.59
CA ASN A 42 -2.15 6.34 -4.95
C ASN A 42 -1.12 7.18 -5.69
N GLU A 43 -1.18 8.49 -5.57
CA GLU A 43 -0.19 9.42 -6.14
C GLU A 43 1.20 9.12 -5.60
N ARG A 44 1.34 9.02 -4.28
CA ARG A 44 2.60 8.62 -3.65
C ARG A 44 3.12 7.27 -4.15
N ARG A 45 2.24 6.31 -4.41
CA ARG A 45 2.62 5.00 -4.97
C ARG A 45 3.21 5.13 -6.38
N VAL A 46 2.65 6.03 -7.19
CA VAL A 46 3.10 6.24 -8.58
C VAL A 46 4.40 7.03 -8.60
N GLU A 47 4.47 8.13 -7.86
CA GLU A 47 5.64 9.01 -7.83
C GLU A 47 6.90 8.32 -7.27
N LEU A 48 6.73 7.49 -6.22
CA LEU A 48 7.83 6.76 -5.59
C LEU A 48 7.93 5.32 -6.08
N ALA A 49 7.49 5.05 -7.32
CA ALA A 49 7.64 3.74 -7.93
C ALA A 49 9.13 3.39 -8.06
N PHE A 50 9.48 2.14 -7.71
CA PHE A 50 10.85 1.60 -7.71
C PHE A 50 11.82 2.17 -6.66
N GLU A 51 11.38 3.09 -5.79
CA GLU A 51 12.20 3.63 -4.70
C GLU A 51 12.13 2.80 -3.39
N GLY A 52 11.41 1.68 -3.39
CA GLY A 52 11.26 0.82 -2.22
C GLY A 52 10.30 1.36 -1.14
N ALA A 53 9.79 2.58 -1.29
CA ALA A 53 8.93 3.25 -0.31
C ALA A 53 7.60 2.50 -0.06
N ARG A 54 7.05 1.82 -1.05
CA ARG A 54 5.75 1.16 -0.98
C ARG A 54 5.64 0.13 0.13
N PHE A 55 6.70 -0.65 0.36
CA PHE A 55 6.72 -1.68 1.39
C PHE A 55 6.51 -1.10 2.80
N PHE A 56 7.17 0.02 3.10
CA PHE A 56 7.03 0.71 4.38
C PHE A 56 5.69 1.43 4.50
N ASP A 57 5.22 2.04 3.42
CA ASP A 57 3.96 2.78 3.38
C ASP A 57 2.75 1.89 3.69
N ILE A 58 2.62 0.72 3.05
CA ILE A 58 1.48 -0.18 3.27
C ILE A 58 1.46 -0.75 4.69
N ARG A 59 2.63 -0.95 5.30
CA ARG A 59 2.76 -1.38 6.70
C ARG A 59 2.37 -0.26 7.65
N ARG A 60 2.94 0.93 7.48
CA ARG A 60 2.63 2.10 8.30
C ARG A 60 1.14 2.49 8.26
N TRP A 61 0.48 2.29 7.14
CA TRP A 61 -0.94 2.57 6.98
C TRP A 61 -1.85 1.42 7.45
N GLY A 62 -1.31 0.30 7.89
CA GLY A 62 -2.06 -0.87 8.32
C GLY A 62 -2.82 -1.60 7.20
N ILE A 63 -2.48 -1.36 5.94
CA ILE A 63 -3.19 -1.93 4.79
C ILE A 63 -2.43 -3.06 4.08
N ALA A 64 -1.28 -3.47 4.62
CA ALA A 64 -0.43 -4.48 3.99
C ALA A 64 -1.17 -5.80 3.78
N LYS A 65 -1.91 -6.28 4.77
CA LYS A 65 -2.71 -7.50 4.68
C LYS A 65 -3.69 -7.44 3.50
N ASN A 66 -4.44 -6.34 3.37
CA ASN A 66 -5.43 -6.18 2.31
C ASN A 66 -4.78 -6.05 0.93
N VAL A 67 -3.65 -5.36 0.84
CA VAL A 67 -2.97 -5.11 -0.44
C VAL A 67 -2.17 -6.33 -0.91
N LEU A 68 -1.48 -7.02 0.01
CA LEU A 68 -0.61 -8.15 -0.34
C LEU A 68 -1.38 -9.46 -0.51
N ASN A 69 -2.47 -9.63 0.23
CA ASN A 69 -3.34 -10.80 0.13
C ASN A 69 -4.46 -10.63 -0.91
N ALA A 70 -4.55 -9.48 -1.56
CA ALA A 70 -5.47 -9.31 -2.68
C ALA A 70 -5.26 -10.43 -3.70
N GLU A 71 -6.36 -10.94 -4.27
CA GLU A 71 -6.35 -12.06 -5.21
C GLU A 71 -5.63 -13.31 -4.64
N ASP A 72 -5.84 -13.62 -3.36
CA ASP A 72 -5.19 -14.73 -2.64
C ASP A 72 -3.65 -14.72 -2.74
N GLY A 73 -3.08 -13.52 -2.78
CA GLY A 73 -1.64 -13.31 -2.89
C GLY A 73 -1.07 -13.52 -4.30
N TRP A 74 -1.89 -13.69 -5.32
CA TRP A 74 -1.41 -13.80 -6.69
C TRP A 74 -0.89 -12.46 -7.23
N ILE A 75 0.26 -12.52 -7.88
CA ILE A 75 0.77 -11.42 -8.70
C ILE A 75 0.11 -11.57 -10.08
N ILE A 76 -0.66 -10.56 -10.44
CA ILE A 76 -1.37 -10.51 -11.71
C ILE A 76 -0.55 -9.70 -12.71
N GLY A 77 -0.32 -10.27 -13.88
CA GLY A 77 0.42 -9.64 -14.97
C GLY A 77 -0.43 -9.50 -16.23
N MET A 78 0.04 -8.71 -17.17
CA MET A 78 -0.58 -8.63 -18.51
C MET A 78 -0.33 -9.93 -19.29
N LYS A 79 -1.35 -10.40 -20.00
CA LYS A 79 -1.19 -11.52 -20.93
C LYS A 79 -0.43 -11.02 -22.16
N LEU A 80 0.72 -11.62 -22.42
CA LEU A 80 1.45 -11.46 -23.67
C LEU A 80 1.07 -12.60 -24.61
N ASP A 81 1.11 -12.37 -25.93
CA ASP A 81 0.67 -13.34 -26.94
C ASP A 81 1.43 -14.69 -26.85
N ASN A 82 2.64 -14.68 -26.35
CA ASN A 82 3.48 -15.88 -26.18
C ASN A 82 3.51 -16.41 -24.73
N ALA A 83 2.59 -15.98 -23.86
CA ALA A 83 2.53 -16.40 -22.46
C ALA A 83 1.93 -17.83 -22.32
N GLY A 84 2.58 -18.83 -22.89
CA GLY A 84 2.24 -20.23 -22.67
C GLY A 84 2.56 -20.65 -21.23
N GLY A 85 1.64 -21.41 -20.60
CA GLY A 85 1.87 -21.99 -19.26
C GLY A 85 1.37 -21.19 -18.06
N TYR A 86 0.86 -19.98 -18.23
CA TYR A 86 0.25 -19.22 -17.15
C TYR A 86 -1.27 -19.41 -17.09
N GLN A 87 -1.82 -19.42 -15.87
CA GLN A 87 -3.27 -19.46 -15.67
C GLN A 87 -3.88 -18.09 -15.97
N VAL A 88 -4.87 -18.06 -16.85
CA VAL A 88 -5.63 -16.84 -17.19
C VAL A 88 -6.71 -16.61 -16.13
N VAL A 89 -6.88 -15.36 -15.71
CA VAL A 89 -7.96 -14.95 -14.81
C VAL A 89 -9.26 -14.86 -15.65
N GLU A 90 -10.24 -15.69 -15.32
CA GLU A 90 -11.47 -15.84 -16.11
C GLU A 90 -12.56 -14.80 -15.76
N SER A 91 -12.51 -14.22 -14.54
CA SER A 91 -13.54 -13.32 -14.04
C SER A 91 -12.97 -12.20 -13.16
N GLY A 92 -13.82 -11.21 -12.85
CA GLY A 92 -13.47 -10.10 -11.96
C GLY A 92 -12.70 -8.96 -12.63
N LYS A 93 -12.10 -8.12 -11.80
CA LYS A 93 -11.36 -6.92 -12.20
C LYS A 93 -10.20 -7.20 -13.17
N TRP A 94 -9.59 -8.37 -13.03
CA TRP A 94 -8.39 -8.76 -13.76
C TRP A 94 -8.66 -9.77 -14.87
N LYS A 95 -9.91 -9.86 -15.34
CA LYS A 95 -10.27 -10.76 -16.45
C LYS A 95 -9.36 -10.54 -17.66
N GLY A 96 -8.83 -11.63 -18.20
CA GLY A 96 -7.90 -11.61 -19.33
C GLY A 96 -6.43 -11.39 -18.96
N HIS A 97 -6.13 -11.14 -17.70
CA HIS A 97 -4.75 -11.11 -17.18
C HIS A 97 -4.29 -12.52 -16.79
N VAL A 98 -3.01 -12.67 -16.49
CA VAL A 98 -2.43 -13.96 -16.11
C VAL A 98 -1.94 -13.95 -14.67
N LYS A 99 -2.08 -15.08 -13.98
CA LYS A 99 -1.49 -15.34 -12.66
C LYS A 99 -0.02 -15.70 -12.86
N VAL A 100 0.88 -14.81 -12.44
CA VAL A 100 2.32 -14.98 -12.65
C VAL A 100 2.96 -15.79 -11.52
N ARG A 101 2.72 -15.40 -10.28
CA ARG A 101 3.32 -16.02 -9.09
C ARG A 101 2.42 -15.80 -7.89
N GLN A 102 2.30 -16.81 -7.04
CA GLN A 102 1.66 -16.67 -5.73
C GLN A 102 2.71 -16.28 -4.68
N ARG A 103 2.39 -15.29 -3.86
CA ARG A 103 3.18 -14.89 -2.69
C ARG A 103 2.74 -15.69 -1.48
N THR A 104 3.62 -15.81 -0.49
CA THR A 104 3.20 -16.18 0.85
C THR A 104 2.25 -15.10 1.37
N LEU A 105 1.12 -15.50 1.95
CA LEU A 105 0.14 -14.57 2.48
C LEU A 105 0.73 -13.78 3.66
N PHE A 106 0.41 -12.51 3.69
CA PHE A 106 0.85 -11.60 4.75
C PHE A 106 -0.03 -11.80 5.98
N THR A 107 0.58 -12.05 7.12
CA THR A 107 -0.10 -12.26 8.41
C THR A 107 0.02 -11.02 9.30
N SER A 108 -0.84 -10.89 10.32
CA SER A 108 -0.88 -9.71 11.18
C SER A 108 0.40 -9.49 12.00
N ASP A 109 1.07 -10.58 12.39
CA ASP A 109 2.36 -10.58 13.08
C ASP A 109 3.49 -9.95 12.26
N GLN A 110 3.38 -9.95 10.94
CA GLN A 110 4.37 -9.37 10.05
C GLN A 110 4.36 -7.83 9.99
N TYR A 111 3.40 -7.17 10.65
CA TYR A 111 3.44 -5.71 10.78
C TYR A 111 4.57 -5.23 11.69
N VAL A 112 4.92 -6.04 12.68
CA VAL A 112 5.97 -5.74 13.66
C VAL A 112 7.23 -6.56 13.32
N TRP A 113 8.39 -5.98 13.48
CA TRP A 113 9.64 -6.71 13.35
C TRP A 113 9.87 -7.49 14.65
N PRO A 114 10.00 -8.82 14.61
CA PRO A 114 10.30 -9.58 15.81
C PRO A 114 11.68 -9.22 16.35
N ILE A 115 11.81 -9.28 17.66
CA ILE A 115 13.12 -9.16 18.31
C ILE A 115 13.98 -10.33 17.85
N PRO A 116 15.23 -10.11 17.39
CA PRO A 116 16.10 -11.21 16.98
C PRO A 116 16.27 -12.24 18.10
N SER A 117 16.18 -13.53 17.79
CA SER A 117 16.27 -14.61 18.78
C SER A 117 17.54 -14.51 19.64
N ARG A 118 18.64 -14.06 19.05
CA ARG A 118 19.90 -13.84 19.77
C ARG A 118 19.78 -12.81 20.89
N GLU A 119 18.99 -11.74 20.69
CA GLU A 119 18.78 -10.72 21.74
C GLU A 119 17.92 -11.26 22.89
N ILE A 120 16.97 -12.11 22.59
CA ILE A 120 16.14 -12.81 23.59
C ILE A 120 17.00 -13.79 24.41
N GLU A 121 17.91 -14.52 23.76
CA GLU A 121 18.82 -15.45 24.44
C GLU A 121 19.84 -14.74 25.37
N LEU A 122 20.27 -13.54 24.98
CA LEU A 122 21.25 -12.76 25.74
C LEU A 122 20.62 -11.98 26.90
N ASN A 123 19.34 -11.68 26.86
CA ASN A 123 18.66 -10.89 27.87
C ASN A 123 17.45 -11.64 28.46
N PRO A 124 17.59 -12.30 29.60
CA PRO A 124 16.50 -13.08 30.20
C PRO A 124 15.28 -12.25 30.64
N ASN A 125 15.37 -10.91 30.61
CA ASN A 125 14.23 -10.04 30.87
C ASN A 125 13.40 -9.71 29.59
N LEU A 126 13.86 -10.14 28.40
CA LEU A 126 13.10 -10.03 27.16
C LEU A 126 12.24 -11.28 27.02
N GLU A 127 10.96 -11.12 27.23
CA GLU A 127 9.98 -12.13 26.82
C GLU A 127 9.67 -11.95 25.32
N ALA A 128 9.44 -13.05 24.61
CA ALA A 128 8.91 -12.98 23.24
C ALA A 128 7.55 -12.29 23.31
N GLU A 129 7.43 -11.12 22.68
CA GLU A 129 6.14 -10.40 22.67
C GLU A 129 5.06 -11.31 22.08
N PRO A 130 3.91 -11.46 22.78
CA PRO A 130 2.78 -12.15 22.21
C PRO A 130 2.36 -11.40 20.94
N LEU A 131 2.10 -12.15 19.88
CA LEU A 131 1.64 -11.62 18.60
C LEU A 131 0.45 -10.68 18.87
N MET A 132 0.63 -9.38 18.58
CA MET A 132 -0.46 -8.42 18.71
C MET A 132 -1.50 -8.74 17.64
N GLU A 133 -2.67 -9.21 18.06
CA GLU A 133 -3.85 -9.24 17.20
C GLU A 133 -4.27 -7.79 16.94
N ILE A 134 -3.92 -7.28 15.78
CA ILE A 134 -4.43 -6.00 15.29
C ILE A 134 -5.80 -6.30 14.66
N GLU A 135 -6.87 -5.98 15.41
CA GLU A 135 -8.25 -6.01 14.94
C GLU A 135 -8.48 -5.06 13.73
#